data_eb4968652c2a294f35ebaea5b63b808c
#
_entry.id   eb4968652c2a294f35ebaea5b63b808c
#
_cell.length_a   1.000
_cell.length_b   1.000
_cell.length_c   1.000
_cell.angle_alpha   90.00
_cell.angle_beta   90.00
_cell.angle_gamma   90.00
#
_symmetry.space_group_name_H-M   'P 1'
#
loop_
_entity.id
_entity.type
_entity.pdbx_description
1 polymer ?
#
loop_
_entity_poly.entity_id
_entity_poly.type
_entity_poly.pdbx_seq_one_letter_code
_entity_poly.pdbx_strand_id
1 'polypeptide(L)'
;MNNKAILRTLLRCAALLLVTVGAVAEPAVAAEAPAEEQTPFQIISEVSKLDLTPYAGKAVFLNFFTEWCPYCMEEMADIKKVFETYSPDDLQIILVHVWDGEDEKNTASIRKDHKLEELTFFEDEDMELARLVGLQGYPASLFFDKEGDLAFGANYALSYDDMAKQMDSMDVAKSELAK
;
A
#
# COMPACT_ATOMS: atom_id res chain seq x y z
N MET A 1 -6.22 73.32 14.71
CA MET A 1 -5.23 73.59 15.78
C MET A 1 -4.34 72.35 15.91
N ASN A 2 -3.02 72.50 15.76
CA ASN A 2 -2.06 71.48 15.41
C ASN A 2 -1.64 70.60 16.57
N ASN A 3 -1.91 69.29 16.43
CA ASN A 3 -1.55 68.25 17.38
C ASN A 3 -0.04 67.81 17.29
N LYS A 4 0.83 68.63 16.67
CA LYS A 4 2.26 68.32 16.51
C LYS A 4 3.18 68.91 17.60
N ALA A 5 2.63 69.67 18.57
CA ALA A 5 3.42 70.37 19.59
C ALA A 5 3.57 69.55 20.90
N ILE A 6 2.76 68.55 21.16
CA ILE A 6 2.76 67.83 22.45
C ILE A 6 3.73 66.63 22.46
N LEU A 7 4.20 66.16 21.28
CA LEU A 7 5.06 64.97 21.18
C LEU A 7 6.57 65.26 21.31
N ARG A 8 6.96 66.56 21.53
CA ARG A 8 8.39 66.91 21.59
C ARG A 8 8.98 67.15 22.99
N THR A 9 8.19 67.02 24.06
CA THR A 9 8.64 67.40 25.43
C THR A 9 8.83 66.19 26.37
N LEU A 10 8.62 64.95 25.92
CA LEU A 10 8.79 63.76 26.76
C LEU A 10 10.03 62.90 26.42
N LEU A 11 10.96 63.41 25.64
CA LEU A 11 12.14 62.67 25.22
C LEU A 11 13.44 63.19 25.82
N ARG A 12 13.46 63.56 27.11
CA ARG A 12 14.71 63.90 27.80
C ARG A 12 14.61 63.57 29.29
N CYS A 13 14.70 62.26 29.62
CA CYS A 13 15.19 61.75 30.90
C CYS A 13 15.00 60.27 30.93
N ALA A 14 15.90 59.53 30.34
CA ALA A 14 16.11 58.14 30.72
C ALA A 14 17.60 57.81 30.61
N ALA A 15 18.18 57.71 31.78
CA ALA A 15 19.56 57.37 32.03
C ALA A 15 19.91 56.03 31.45
N LEU A 16 21.11 55.94 30.91
CA LEU A 16 21.79 54.69 30.54
C LEU A 16 21.74 53.66 31.67
N LEU A 17 21.00 52.58 31.46
CA LEU A 17 21.23 51.28 32.09
C LEU A 17 21.62 50.35 30.98
N LEU A 18 22.95 50.14 30.84
CA LEU A 18 23.53 49.06 30.04
C LEU A 18 23.16 47.72 30.72
N VAL A 19 22.08 47.13 30.33
CA VAL A 19 21.80 45.73 30.63
C VAL A 19 22.44 44.94 29.47
N THR A 20 23.56 44.30 29.74
CA THR A 20 24.11 43.28 28.89
C THR A 20 23.21 42.07 28.93
N VAL A 21 22.26 42.00 27.99
CA VAL A 21 21.48 40.78 27.74
C VAL A 21 22.47 39.79 27.09
N GLY A 22 22.96 38.85 27.89
CA GLY A 22 23.68 37.68 27.36
C GLY A 22 22.73 36.94 26.39
N ALA A 23 23.13 36.88 25.13
CA ALA A 23 22.47 36.05 24.16
C ALA A 23 22.59 34.59 24.60
N VAL A 24 21.55 34.09 25.24
CA VAL A 24 21.37 32.64 25.40
C VAL A 24 21.03 32.15 24.00
N ALA A 25 22.02 31.51 23.33
CA ALA A 25 21.74 30.80 22.10
C ALA A 25 20.78 29.66 22.43
N GLU A 26 19.53 29.80 22.05
CA GLU A 26 18.59 28.68 22.05
C GLU A 26 19.18 27.60 21.14
N PRO A 27 19.27 26.33 21.61
CA PRO A 27 19.66 25.25 20.72
C PRO A 27 18.61 25.22 19.60
N ALA A 28 19.08 25.42 18.36
CA ALA A 28 18.24 25.20 17.19
C ALA A 28 17.72 23.76 17.29
N VAL A 29 16.43 23.60 17.61
CA VAL A 29 15.72 22.35 17.45
C VAL A 29 15.80 22.06 15.96
N ALA A 30 16.69 21.11 15.58
CA ALA A 30 16.70 20.60 14.23
C ALA A 30 15.27 20.15 13.94
N ALA A 31 14.63 20.78 12.96
CA ALA A 31 13.33 20.34 12.47
C ALA A 31 13.57 18.90 11.98
N GLU A 32 13.07 17.93 12.73
CA GLU A 32 12.97 16.56 12.25
C GLU A 32 12.25 16.62 10.91
N ALA A 33 12.89 16.09 9.86
CA ALA A 33 12.22 15.92 8.59
C ALA A 33 10.91 15.15 8.87
N PRO A 34 9.78 15.52 8.22
CA PRO A 34 8.54 14.78 8.40
C PRO A 34 8.85 13.30 8.13
N ALA A 35 8.50 12.44 9.09
CA ALA A 35 8.62 11.00 8.90
C ALA A 35 7.85 10.67 7.59
N GLU A 36 8.53 10.07 6.63
CA GLU A 36 7.88 9.60 5.41
C GLU A 36 6.78 8.63 5.83
N GLU A 37 5.54 8.93 5.45
CA GLU A 37 4.39 8.09 5.76
C GLU A 37 4.56 6.77 5.01
N GLN A 38 4.62 5.65 5.75
CA GLN A 38 4.79 4.33 5.15
C GLN A 38 3.58 3.97 4.29
N THR A 39 3.82 3.48 3.09
CA THR A 39 2.75 2.95 2.24
C THR A 39 2.19 1.65 2.81
N PRO A 40 0.93 1.28 2.50
CA PRO A 40 0.36 -0.02 2.91
C PRO A 40 1.23 -1.22 2.45
N PHE A 41 1.85 -1.12 1.30
CA PHE A 41 2.81 -2.10 0.78
C PHE A 41 4.03 -2.29 1.71
N GLN A 42 4.61 -1.18 2.20
CA GLN A 42 5.73 -1.22 3.15
C GLN A 42 5.28 -1.82 4.50
N ILE A 43 4.09 -1.44 4.99
CA ILE A 43 3.54 -1.97 6.24
C ILE A 43 3.36 -3.49 6.14
N ILE A 44 2.78 -4.00 5.05
CA ILE A 44 2.63 -5.45 4.84
C ILE A 44 3.98 -6.14 4.89
N SER A 45 4.98 -5.62 4.18
CA SER A 45 6.32 -6.21 4.12
C SER A 45 7.05 -6.20 5.46
N GLU A 46 6.80 -5.22 6.32
CA GLU A 46 7.48 -5.09 7.62
C GLU A 46 6.83 -5.91 8.73
N VAL A 47 5.49 -6.02 8.71
CA VAL A 47 4.75 -6.62 9.84
C VAL A 47 4.14 -7.99 9.53
N SER A 48 4.17 -8.45 8.29
CA SER A 48 3.73 -9.80 7.91
C SER A 48 4.89 -10.66 7.39
N LYS A 49 4.61 -11.96 7.19
CA LYS A 49 5.57 -12.88 6.59
C LYS A 49 5.68 -12.72 5.06
N LEU A 50 4.78 -11.94 4.44
CA LEU A 50 4.80 -11.65 3.03
C LEU A 50 5.70 -10.45 2.74
N ASP A 51 6.90 -10.71 2.22
CA ASP A 51 7.81 -9.67 1.76
C ASP A 51 7.43 -9.23 0.34
N LEU A 52 6.96 -8.00 0.21
CA LEU A 52 6.64 -7.38 -1.07
C LEU A 52 7.82 -6.57 -1.65
N THR A 53 8.88 -6.32 -0.89
CA THR A 53 10.01 -5.48 -1.32
C THR A 53 10.64 -5.89 -2.66
N PRO A 54 10.69 -7.19 -3.06
CA PRO A 54 11.17 -7.58 -4.39
C PRO A 54 10.33 -7.05 -5.55
N TYR A 55 9.10 -6.60 -5.28
CA TYR A 55 8.14 -6.12 -6.29
C TYR A 55 8.01 -4.59 -6.31
N ALA A 56 8.87 -3.88 -5.61
CA ALA A 56 8.88 -2.41 -5.61
C ALA A 56 8.99 -1.87 -7.05
N GLY A 57 8.13 -0.89 -7.39
CA GLY A 57 8.05 -0.32 -8.72
C GLY A 57 7.16 -1.11 -9.70
N LYS A 58 6.56 -2.22 -9.27
CA LYS A 58 5.50 -2.93 -10.00
C LYS A 58 4.14 -2.70 -9.33
N ALA A 59 3.08 -2.74 -10.11
CA ALA A 59 1.76 -2.96 -9.54
C ALA A 59 1.69 -4.36 -8.91
N VAL A 60 1.03 -4.47 -7.75
CA VAL A 60 0.86 -5.75 -7.06
C VAL A 60 -0.62 -6.06 -6.88
N PHE A 61 -1.02 -7.24 -7.30
CA PHE A 61 -2.36 -7.77 -7.09
C PHE A 61 -2.31 -8.92 -6.09
N LEU A 62 -2.86 -8.73 -4.88
CA LEU A 62 -3.07 -9.78 -3.90
C LEU A 62 -4.51 -10.27 -4.00
N ASN A 63 -4.71 -11.58 -4.19
CA ASN A 63 -6.02 -12.20 -4.12
C ASN A 63 -6.04 -13.22 -2.98
N PHE A 64 -6.97 -13.05 -2.05
CA PHE A 64 -7.13 -13.88 -0.87
C PHE A 64 -8.23 -14.91 -1.11
N PHE A 65 -7.92 -16.17 -0.90
CA PHE A 65 -8.83 -17.28 -1.14
C PHE A 65 -8.70 -18.40 -0.11
N THR A 66 -9.72 -19.27 -0.05
CA THR A 66 -9.71 -20.55 0.67
C THR A 66 -10.15 -21.67 -0.30
N GLU A 67 -9.77 -22.93 -0.01
CA GLU A 67 -10.10 -24.06 -0.89
C GLU A 67 -11.61 -24.34 -0.96
N TRP A 68 -12.32 -24.16 0.15
CA TRP A 68 -13.76 -24.40 0.25
C TRP A 68 -14.63 -23.30 -0.39
N CYS A 69 -14.05 -22.19 -0.84
CA CYS A 69 -14.77 -21.04 -1.38
C CYS A 69 -15.08 -21.23 -2.88
N PRO A 70 -16.31 -21.52 -3.30
CA PRO A 70 -16.64 -21.79 -4.71
C PRO A 70 -16.43 -20.56 -5.60
N TYR A 71 -16.75 -19.35 -5.12
CA TYR A 71 -16.53 -18.12 -5.87
C TYR A 71 -15.03 -17.82 -6.07
N CYS A 72 -14.18 -18.24 -5.11
CA CYS A 72 -12.75 -18.14 -5.28
C CYS A 72 -12.25 -19.03 -6.42
N MET A 73 -12.76 -20.27 -6.48
CA MET A 73 -12.38 -21.20 -7.54
C MET A 73 -12.86 -20.75 -8.92
N GLU A 74 -14.05 -20.14 -9.01
CA GLU A 74 -14.56 -19.56 -10.25
C GLU A 74 -13.69 -18.38 -10.72
N GLU A 75 -13.24 -17.52 -9.80
CA GLU A 75 -12.39 -16.34 -10.09
C GLU A 75 -11.00 -16.72 -10.64
N MET A 76 -10.45 -17.91 -10.31
CA MET A 76 -9.12 -18.35 -10.71
C MET A 76 -8.91 -18.33 -12.23
N ALA A 77 -9.96 -18.59 -13.01
CA ALA A 77 -9.88 -18.53 -14.48
C ALA A 77 -9.70 -17.09 -14.99
N ASP A 78 -10.34 -16.12 -14.35
CA ASP A 78 -10.22 -14.72 -14.69
C ASP A 78 -8.87 -14.13 -14.24
N ILE A 79 -8.37 -14.54 -13.06
CA ILE A 79 -7.01 -14.21 -12.59
C ILE A 79 -5.96 -14.72 -13.56
N LYS A 80 -6.10 -15.99 -14.02
CA LYS A 80 -5.20 -16.56 -15.02
C LYS A 80 -5.19 -15.73 -16.30
N LYS A 81 -6.36 -15.28 -16.77
CA LYS A 81 -6.46 -14.44 -17.96
C LYS A 81 -5.78 -13.07 -17.76
N VAL A 82 -5.85 -12.49 -16.57
CA VAL A 82 -5.10 -11.26 -16.22
C VAL A 82 -3.61 -11.54 -16.33
N PHE A 83 -3.12 -12.62 -15.72
CA PHE A 83 -1.71 -13.03 -15.78
C PHE A 83 -1.20 -13.17 -17.22
N GLU A 84 -1.99 -13.80 -18.10
CA GLU A 84 -1.64 -13.99 -19.52
C GLU A 84 -1.72 -12.67 -20.34
N THR A 85 -2.50 -11.69 -19.89
CA THR A 85 -2.75 -10.44 -20.63
C THR A 85 -1.74 -9.36 -20.30
N TYR A 86 -1.31 -9.24 -19.03
CA TYR A 86 -0.48 -8.14 -18.56
C TYR A 86 0.99 -8.55 -18.40
N SER A 87 1.87 -7.56 -18.52
CA SER A 87 3.32 -7.79 -18.49
C SER A 87 3.80 -8.17 -17.08
N PRO A 88 4.56 -9.27 -16.92
CA PRO A 88 5.17 -9.62 -15.65
C PRO A 88 6.27 -8.64 -15.21
N ASP A 89 6.73 -7.75 -16.11
CA ASP A 89 7.66 -6.69 -15.74
C ASP A 89 6.98 -5.56 -14.96
N ASP A 90 5.68 -5.36 -15.20
CA ASP A 90 4.87 -4.29 -14.60
C ASP A 90 3.92 -4.77 -13.51
N LEU A 91 3.56 -6.06 -13.50
CA LEU A 91 2.57 -6.64 -12.60
C LEU A 91 3.12 -7.86 -11.87
N GLN A 92 2.91 -7.89 -10.56
CA GLN A 92 3.04 -9.09 -9.75
C GLN A 92 1.66 -9.53 -9.24
N ILE A 93 1.28 -10.77 -9.50
CA ILE A 93 0.08 -11.39 -8.91
C ILE A 93 0.55 -12.37 -7.84
N ILE A 94 -0.06 -12.27 -6.65
CA ILE A 94 0.18 -13.17 -5.53
C ILE A 94 -1.16 -13.70 -5.03
N LEU A 95 -1.33 -15.01 -5.12
CA LEU A 95 -2.48 -15.71 -4.59
C LEU A 95 -2.20 -16.07 -3.13
N VAL A 96 -2.95 -15.45 -2.22
CA VAL A 96 -2.82 -15.65 -0.78
C VAL A 96 -3.82 -16.71 -0.35
N HIS A 97 -3.34 -17.91 -0.10
CA HIS A 97 -4.12 -18.99 0.48
C HIS A 97 -4.26 -18.75 1.98
N VAL A 98 -5.44 -18.44 2.44
CA VAL A 98 -5.72 -18.23 3.86
C VAL A 98 -6.19 -19.54 4.47
N TRP A 99 -5.38 -20.08 5.38
CA TRP A 99 -5.75 -21.31 6.07
C TRP A 99 -6.54 -20.99 7.34
N ASP A 100 -7.83 -21.25 7.32
CA ASP A 100 -8.75 -20.99 8.44
C ASP A 100 -9.04 -22.23 9.31
N GLY A 101 -8.35 -23.33 9.05
CA GLY A 101 -8.46 -24.58 9.80
C GLY A 101 -9.44 -25.61 9.15
N GLU A 102 -10.11 -25.25 8.07
CA GLU A 102 -11.02 -26.14 7.35
C GLU A 102 -10.39 -26.72 6.09
N ASP A 103 -9.34 -26.06 5.55
CA ASP A 103 -8.62 -26.47 4.35
C ASP A 103 -7.44 -27.39 4.63
N GLU A 104 -6.99 -28.14 3.62
CA GLU A 104 -5.68 -28.75 3.64
C GLU A 104 -4.60 -27.67 3.42
N LYS A 105 -3.46 -27.76 4.13
CA LYS A 105 -2.32 -26.84 3.95
C LYS A 105 -1.56 -27.10 2.64
N ASN A 106 -2.27 -27.20 1.53
CA ASN A 106 -1.65 -27.60 0.27
C ASN A 106 -2.38 -27.03 -0.94
N THR A 107 -1.78 -26.05 -1.57
CA THR A 107 -2.28 -25.44 -2.81
C THR A 107 -1.88 -26.17 -4.09
N ALA A 108 -1.20 -27.34 -4.01
CA ALA A 108 -0.68 -28.03 -5.18
C ALA A 108 -1.78 -28.50 -6.15
N SER A 109 -2.94 -28.95 -5.62
CA SER A 109 -4.10 -29.33 -6.43
C SER A 109 -4.67 -28.12 -7.16
N ILE A 110 -4.89 -27.01 -6.45
CA ILE A 110 -5.43 -25.75 -7.02
C ILE A 110 -4.53 -25.25 -8.13
N ARG A 111 -3.21 -25.19 -7.89
CA ARG A 111 -2.23 -24.77 -8.91
C ARG A 111 -2.39 -25.58 -10.19
N LYS A 112 -2.47 -26.91 -10.06
CA LYS A 112 -2.58 -27.82 -11.19
C LYS A 112 -3.94 -27.74 -11.89
N ASP A 113 -5.02 -27.79 -11.13
CA ASP A 113 -6.38 -27.87 -11.67
C ASP A 113 -6.79 -26.59 -12.41
N HIS A 114 -6.31 -25.44 -11.92
CA HIS A 114 -6.53 -24.13 -12.54
C HIS A 114 -5.39 -23.66 -13.43
N LYS A 115 -4.31 -24.46 -13.59
CA LYS A 115 -3.12 -24.15 -14.42
C LYS A 115 -2.45 -22.84 -14.00
N LEU A 116 -2.22 -22.70 -12.70
CA LEU A 116 -1.66 -21.51 -12.04
C LEU A 116 -0.24 -21.76 -11.52
N GLU A 117 0.47 -22.76 -12.06
CA GLU A 117 1.79 -23.16 -11.58
C GLU A 117 2.83 -22.03 -11.69
N GLU A 118 2.65 -21.12 -12.64
CA GLU A 118 3.55 -19.99 -12.89
C GLU A 118 3.26 -18.80 -11.95
N LEU A 119 2.11 -18.78 -11.26
CA LEU A 119 1.76 -17.73 -10.31
C LEU A 119 2.45 -17.89 -8.96
N THR A 120 2.72 -16.78 -8.31
CA THR A 120 3.20 -16.76 -6.93
C THR A 120 2.07 -17.06 -5.97
N PHE A 121 2.31 -17.97 -5.02
CA PHE A 121 1.40 -18.27 -3.93
C PHE A 121 2.08 -17.96 -2.60
N PHE A 122 1.29 -17.46 -1.67
CA PHE A 122 1.67 -17.24 -0.29
C PHE A 122 0.70 -17.98 0.63
N GLU A 123 1.22 -18.73 1.59
CA GLU A 123 0.42 -19.47 2.57
C GLU A 123 0.29 -18.62 3.84
N ASP A 124 -0.91 -18.08 4.10
CA ASP A 124 -1.23 -17.34 5.32
C ASP A 124 -1.79 -18.31 6.39
N GLU A 125 -0.89 -19.16 6.92
CA GLU A 125 -1.23 -20.28 7.80
C GLU A 125 -1.89 -19.85 9.12
N ASP A 126 -1.56 -18.67 9.62
CA ASP A 126 -2.03 -18.15 10.90
C ASP A 126 -3.08 -17.03 10.72
N MET A 127 -3.54 -16.79 9.49
CA MET A 127 -4.41 -15.65 9.13
C MET A 127 -3.82 -14.29 9.53
N GLU A 128 -2.49 -14.19 9.61
CA GLU A 128 -1.82 -12.98 10.08
C GLU A 128 -2.01 -11.83 9.08
N LEU A 129 -1.75 -12.12 7.80
CA LEU A 129 -1.94 -11.15 6.73
C LEU A 129 -3.41 -10.80 6.53
N ALA A 130 -4.30 -11.79 6.56
CA ALA A 130 -5.74 -11.58 6.44
C ALA A 130 -6.28 -10.65 7.54
N ARG A 131 -5.82 -10.82 8.79
CA ARG A 131 -6.19 -9.92 9.89
C ARG A 131 -5.57 -8.54 9.76
N LEU A 132 -4.30 -8.47 9.34
CA LEU A 132 -3.60 -7.20 9.14
C LEU A 132 -4.33 -6.29 8.14
N VAL A 133 -4.79 -6.86 7.02
CA VAL A 133 -5.52 -6.10 5.99
C VAL A 133 -7.02 -5.95 6.28
N GLY A 134 -7.49 -6.51 7.40
CA GLY A 134 -8.90 -6.39 7.82
C GLY A 134 -9.88 -7.14 6.93
N LEU A 135 -9.50 -8.34 6.46
CA LEU A 135 -10.32 -9.15 5.56
C LEU A 135 -11.70 -9.43 6.15
N GLN A 136 -12.76 -9.30 5.33
CA GLN A 136 -14.15 -9.48 5.76
C GLN A 136 -14.80 -10.74 5.16
N GLY A 137 -14.17 -11.40 4.22
CA GLY A 137 -14.68 -12.59 3.54
C GLY A 137 -13.84 -12.97 2.33
N TYR A 138 -14.27 -14.03 1.62
CA TYR A 138 -13.56 -14.57 0.45
C TYR A 138 -14.49 -14.67 -0.78
N PRO A 139 -13.95 -14.46 -2.01
CA PRO A 139 -12.62 -13.96 -2.25
C PRO A 139 -12.49 -12.48 -1.87
N ALA A 140 -11.24 -12.03 -1.65
CA ALA A 140 -10.95 -10.62 -1.52
C ALA A 140 -9.69 -10.25 -2.31
N SER A 141 -9.66 -9.03 -2.81
CA SER A 141 -8.61 -8.56 -3.70
C SER A 141 -8.10 -7.19 -3.26
N LEU A 142 -6.78 -7.01 -3.24
CA LEU A 142 -6.12 -5.74 -3.02
C LEU A 142 -5.19 -5.45 -4.20
N PHE A 143 -5.25 -4.22 -4.72
CA PHE A 143 -4.44 -3.76 -5.83
C PHE A 143 -3.60 -2.59 -5.37
N PHE A 144 -2.29 -2.74 -5.46
CA PHE A 144 -1.32 -1.70 -5.13
C PHE A 144 -0.71 -1.17 -6.42
N ASP A 145 -0.59 0.14 -6.51
CA ASP A 145 0.10 0.79 -7.63
C ASP A 145 1.62 0.64 -7.55
N LYS A 146 2.34 1.23 -8.49
CA LYS A 146 3.80 1.15 -8.59
C LYS A 146 4.52 1.91 -7.46
N GLU A 147 3.83 2.83 -6.80
CA GLU A 147 4.27 3.58 -5.64
C GLU A 147 4.05 2.80 -4.33
N GLY A 148 3.24 1.73 -4.36
CA GLY A 148 2.91 0.88 -3.23
C GLY A 148 1.69 1.37 -2.45
N ASP A 149 0.94 2.30 -3.01
CA ASP A 149 -0.31 2.77 -2.45
C ASP A 149 -1.47 1.84 -2.83
N LEU A 150 -2.46 1.71 -1.93
CA LEU A 150 -3.64 0.90 -2.20
C LEU A 150 -4.56 1.61 -3.20
N ALA A 151 -4.54 1.17 -4.45
CA ALA A 151 -5.36 1.73 -5.52
C ALA A 151 -6.82 1.25 -5.48
N PHE A 152 -7.04 -0.03 -5.13
CA PHE A 152 -8.39 -0.61 -5.05
C PHE A 152 -8.42 -1.82 -4.13
N GLY A 153 -9.58 -2.04 -3.47
CA GLY A 153 -9.87 -3.23 -2.67
C GLY A 153 -11.30 -3.72 -2.88
N ALA A 154 -11.50 -5.04 -2.91
CA ALA A 154 -12.79 -5.69 -3.02
C ALA A 154 -12.88 -6.89 -2.07
N ASN A 155 -14.08 -7.12 -1.49
CA ASN A 155 -14.43 -8.31 -0.69
C ASN A 155 -15.52 -9.14 -1.39
N TYR A 156 -15.36 -9.32 -2.69
CA TYR A 156 -16.25 -10.12 -3.56
C TYR A 156 -15.48 -10.54 -4.80
N ALA A 157 -15.96 -11.59 -5.49
CA ALA A 157 -15.34 -12.07 -6.71
C ALA A 157 -15.36 -11.01 -7.83
N LEU A 158 -14.21 -10.78 -8.45
CA LEU A 158 -14.04 -9.87 -9.56
C LEU A 158 -14.05 -10.64 -10.88
N SER A 159 -14.73 -10.11 -11.89
CA SER A 159 -14.58 -10.59 -13.24
C SER A 159 -13.24 -10.14 -13.85
N TYR A 160 -12.83 -10.78 -14.95
CA TYR A 160 -11.68 -10.32 -15.73
C TYR A 160 -11.78 -8.83 -16.09
N ASP A 161 -12.96 -8.36 -16.51
CA ASP A 161 -13.16 -6.97 -16.91
C ASP A 161 -13.00 -5.99 -15.74
N ASP A 162 -13.45 -6.39 -14.53
CA ASP A 162 -13.23 -5.60 -13.30
C ASP A 162 -11.75 -5.50 -12.95
N MET A 163 -11.03 -6.64 -13.01
CA MET A 163 -9.58 -6.68 -12.77
C MET A 163 -8.81 -5.88 -13.83
N ALA A 164 -9.14 -6.06 -15.11
CA ALA A 164 -8.52 -5.35 -16.22
C ALA A 164 -8.68 -3.84 -16.10
N LYS A 165 -9.85 -3.37 -15.66
CA LYS A 165 -10.08 -1.96 -15.37
C LYS A 165 -9.12 -1.43 -14.30
N GLN A 166 -8.83 -2.22 -13.26
CA GLN A 166 -7.86 -1.80 -12.24
C GLN A 166 -6.45 -1.76 -12.80
N MET A 167 -6.04 -2.78 -13.59
CA MET A 167 -4.73 -2.78 -14.25
C MET A 167 -4.55 -1.57 -15.17
N ASP A 168 -5.56 -1.27 -15.99
CA ASP A 168 -5.53 -0.12 -16.90
C ASP A 168 -5.49 1.21 -16.13
N SER A 169 -6.14 1.31 -14.95
CA SER A 169 -6.10 2.51 -14.09
C SER A 169 -4.75 2.75 -13.42
N MET A 170 -3.96 1.70 -13.23
CA MET A 170 -2.60 1.75 -12.66
C MET A 170 -1.51 1.78 -13.75
N ASP A 171 -1.87 1.99 -15.01
CA ASP A 171 -0.95 2.03 -16.16
C ASP A 171 -0.06 0.76 -16.28
N VAL A 172 -0.66 -0.41 -16.01
CA VAL A 172 0.02 -1.71 -16.17
C VAL A 172 0.09 -2.08 -17.65
N ALA A 173 1.28 -2.29 -18.16
CA ALA A 173 1.48 -2.64 -19.56
C ALA A 173 0.92 -4.02 -19.91
N LYS A 174 0.36 -4.15 -21.12
CA LYS A 174 -0.05 -5.47 -21.65
C LYS A 174 1.16 -6.22 -22.17
N SER A 175 1.13 -7.55 -22.01
CA SER A 175 2.17 -8.43 -22.54
C SER A 175 2.27 -8.33 -24.06
N GLU A 176 3.48 -8.36 -24.60
CA GLU A 176 3.70 -8.40 -26.04
C GLU A 176 3.15 -9.68 -26.69
N LEU A 177 2.99 -10.75 -25.90
CA LEU A 177 2.43 -12.03 -26.34
C LEU A 177 0.89 -12.01 -26.43
N ALA A 178 0.23 -11.00 -25.88
CA ALA A 178 -1.23 -10.83 -25.90
C ALA A 178 -1.76 -10.12 -27.18
N LYS A 179 -0.87 -9.89 -28.17
CA LYS A 179 -1.22 -9.23 -29.44
C LYS A 179 -1.57 -10.23 -30.54
#